data_dd023738257cc3977ddba1e19a62701f
#
_entry.id   dd023738257cc3977ddba1e19a62701f
#
_cell.length_a   1.000
_cell.length_b   1.000
_cell.length_c   1.000
_cell.angle_alpha   90.00
_cell.angle_beta   90.00
_cell.angle_gamma   90.00
#
_symmetry.space_group_name_H-M   'P 1'
#
loop_
_entity.id
_entity.type
_entity.pdbx_description
1 polymer ?
#
loop_
_entity_poly.entity_id
_entity_poly.type
_entity_poly.pdbx_seq_one_letter_code
_entity_poly.pdbx_strand_id
1 'polypeptide(L)'
;MFCKNCGKEINEGTKFCPNCGQECSAMADVTKAANDMFNATEKQIASAVDEVRQSFNGENGNITPNGREKLKDDRGLASYIILSIITCGIYSYYFLYKLAHDVNIACENDEQTTPGLAVFIILSFVTCGIYACYWYYKLGNRLAANAPYYGMNFQENGTTVLMWFIFGMLLCGIGPFIGMNILIKNSNKLCNAYNSKYGLN
;
A
#
# COMPACT_ATOMS: atom_id res chain seq x y z
N MET A 1 8.08 33.69 -17.59
CA MET A 1 6.97 32.76 -17.31
C MET A 1 5.73 33.54 -16.88
N PHE A 2 4.55 32.90 -16.86
CA PHE A 2 3.31 33.58 -16.47
C PHE A 2 2.85 33.18 -15.07
N CYS A 3 2.32 34.13 -14.32
CA CYS A 3 1.75 33.84 -12.99
C CYS A 3 0.49 32.98 -13.12
N LYS A 4 0.48 31.82 -12.45
CA LYS A 4 -0.66 30.88 -12.48
C LYS A 4 -1.95 31.45 -11.89
N ASN A 5 -1.86 32.47 -11.02
CA ASN A 5 -3.00 33.06 -10.33
C ASN A 5 -3.61 34.24 -11.12
N CYS A 6 -2.80 35.14 -11.67
CA CYS A 6 -3.28 36.37 -12.34
C CYS A 6 -2.94 36.46 -13.83
N GLY A 7 -2.22 35.48 -14.39
CA GLY A 7 -1.87 35.42 -15.82
C GLY A 7 -0.81 36.42 -16.27
N LYS A 8 -0.29 37.28 -15.38
CA LYS A 8 0.68 38.30 -15.75
C LYS A 8 2.06 37.70 -15.95
N GLU A 9 2.80 38.23 -16.93
CA GLU A 9 4.18 37.84 -17.19
C GLU A 9 5.10 38.23 -16.04
N ILE A 10 5.95 37.31 -15.61
CA ILE A 10 6.91 37.46 -14.52
C ILE A 10 8.28 36.94 -14.94
N ASN A 11 9.33 37.57 -14.44
CA ASN A 11 10.71 37.15 -14.75
C ASN A 11 11.02 35.80 -14.11
N GLU A 12 11.88 35.03 -14.78
CA GLU A 12 12.38 33.75 -14.22
C GLU A 12 13.14 34.01 -12.92
N GLY A 13 12.84 33.19 -11.88
CA GLY A 13 13.44 33.33 -10.57
C GLY A 13 12.70 34.26 -9.59
N THR A 14 11.59 34.88 -10.02
CA THR A 14 10.77 35.74 -9.13
C THR A 14 10.03 34.87 -8.11
N LYS A 15 10.26 35.11 -6.82
CA LYS A 15 9.60 34.34 -5.72
C LYS A 15 8.12 34.71 -5.56
N PHE A 16 7.78 35.97 -5.72
CA PHE A 16 6.40 36.47 -5.57
C PHE A 16 6.00 37.30 -6.78
N CYS A 17 4.78 37.10 -7.27
CA CYS A 17 4.24 37.89 -8.36
C CYS A 17 4.10 39.37 -7.93
N PRO A 18 4.73 40.31 -8.65
CA PRO A 18 4.67 41.73 -8.31
C PRO A 18 3.27 42.33 -8.48
N ASN A 19 2.37 41.63 -9.17
CA ASN A 19 1.03 42.12 -9.43
C ASN A 19 -0.02 41.62 -8.43
N CYS A 20 0.07 40.37 -7.96
CA CYS A 20 -0.94 39.76 -7.08
C CYS A 20 -0.35 39.22 -5.77
N GLY A 21 0.96 39.33 -5.55
CA GLY A 21 1.63 38.85 -4.32
C GLY A 21 1.73 37.32 -4.20
N GLN A 22 1.17 36.56 -5.16
CA GLN A 22 1.21 35.10 -5.11
C GLN A 22 2.64 34.58 -5.27
N GLU A 23 3.00 33.58 -4.50
CA GLU A 23 4.28 32.89 -4.63
C GLU A 23 4.33 32.12 -5.98
N CYS A 24 5.39 32.38 -6.75
CA CYS A 24 5.51 31.90 -8.15
C CYS A 24 6.69 30.95 -8.34
N SER A 25 7.32 30.49 -7.26
CA SER A 25 8.47 29.61 -7.35
C SER A 25 8.03 28.16 -7.59
N ALA A 26 8.62 27.51 -8.60
CA ALA A 26 8.45 26.05 -8.80
C ALA A 26 8.90 25.26 -7.54
N MET A 27 9.76 25.85 -6.72
CA MET A 27 10.26 25.29 -5.49
C MET A 27 9.19 25.23 -4.40
N ALA A 28 8.23 26.19 -4.36
CA ALA A 28 7.11 26.17 -3.42
C ALA A 28 6.15 25.00 -3.71
N ASP A 29 5.86 24.73 -4.98
CA ASP A 29 5.03 23.59 -5.38
C ASP A 29 5.69 22.26 -5.00
N VAL A 30 7.01 22.13 -5.17
CA VAL A 30 7.80 20.95 -4.78
C VAL A 30 7.85 20.80 -3.26
N THR A 31 8.07 21.89 -2.53
CA THR A 31 8.12 21.87 -1.06
C THR A 31 6.76 21.49 -0.48
N LYS A 32 5.68 22.03 -1.04
CA LYS A 32 4.32 21.66 -0.62
C LYS A 32 4.04 20.20 -0.88
N ALA A 33 4.33 19.71 -2.10
CA ALA A 33 4.14 18.30 -2.43
C ALA A 33 4.98 17.36 -1.55
N ALA A 34 6.22 17.76 -1.22
CA ALA A 34 7.09 17.01 -0.31
C ALA A 34 6.52 16.98 1.12
N ASN A 35 6.02 18.12 1.63
CA ASN A 35 5.39 18.18 2.94
C ASN A 35 4.09 17.36 3.00
N ASP A 36 3.25 17.43 1.97
CA ASP A 36 2.01 16.64 1.89
C ASP A 36 2.32 15.14 1.88
N MET A 37 3.36 14.72 1.15
CA MET A 37 3.83 13.35 1.12
C MET A 37 4.43 12.92 2.47
N PHE A 38 5.19 13.78 3.13
CA PHE A 38 5.76 13.52 4.45
C PHE A 38 4.64 13.32 5.50
N ASN A 39 3.68 14.24 5.56
CA ASN A 39 2.54 14.17 6.48
C ASN A 39 1.68 12.92 6.23
N ALA A 40 1.45 12.56 4.96
CA ALA A 40 0.75 11.33 4.61
C ALA A 40 1.51 10.08 5.09
N THR A 41 2.84 10.07 4.92
CA THR A 41 3.69 8.97 5.36
C THR A 41 3.72 8.86 6.89
N GLU A 42 3.81 9.97 7.61
CA GLU A 42 3.77 10.00 9.07
C GLU A 42 2.44 9.41 9.59
N LYS A 43 1.31 9.82 9.01
CA LYS A 43 0.00 9.27 9.35
C LYS A 43 -0.07 7.75 9.10
N GLN A 44 0.47 7.27 7.97
CA GLN A 44 0.53 5.84 7.66
C GLN A 44 1.43 5.07 8.64
N ILE A 45 2.55 5.65 9.07
CA ILE A 45 3.44 5.04 10.07
C ILE A 45 2.70 4.94 11.41
N ALA A 46 2.06 6.02 11.86
CA ALA A 46 1.28 6.00 13.11
C ALA A 46 0.19 4.94 13.07
N SER A 47 -0.60 4.87 12.01
CA SER A 47 -1.62 3.85 11.79
C SER A 47 -1.04 2.42 11.80
N ALA A 48 0.12 2.21 11.19
CA ALA A 48 0.78 0.90 11.18
C ALA A 48 1.32 0.50 12.57
N VAL A 49 1.86 1.45 13.33
CA VAL A 49 2.32 1.22 14.72
C VAL A 49 1.16 0.90 15.63
N ASP A 50 0.02 1.59 15.49
CA ASP A 50 -1.19 1.31 16.26
C ASP A 50 -1.74 -0.08 15.96
N GLU A 51 -1.72 -0.52 14.69
CA GLU A 51 -2.12 -1.88 14.30
C GLU A 51 -1.23 -2.94 14.98
N VAL A 52 0.09 -2.71 15.01
CA VAL A 52 1.03 -3.60 15.72
C VAL A 52 0.70 -3.62 17.21
N ARG A 53 0.52 -2.46 17.83
CA ARG A 53 0.19 -2.34 19.26
C ARG A 53 -1.10 -3.07 19.62
N GLN A 54 -2.19 -2.88 18.85
CA GLN A 54 -3.46 -3.57 19.04
C GLN A 54 -3.31 -5.08 18.94
N SER A 55 -2.53 -5.57 17.97
CA SER A 55 -2.26 -7.00 17.81
C SER A 55 -1.51 -7.60 19.01
N PHE A 56 -0.59 -6.86 19.62
CA PHE A 56 0.12 -7.31 20.84
C PHE A 56 -0.75 -7.25 22.08
N ASN A 57 -1.68 -6.30 22.18
CA ASN A 57 -2.58 -6.18 23.33
C ASN A 57 -3.74 -7.20 23.30
N GLY A 58 -3.83 -8.03 22.26
CA GLY A 58 -4.93 -8.99 22.10
C GLY A 58 -6.27 -8.32 21.80
N GLU A 59 -6.27 -7.01 21.51
CA GLU A 59 -7.44 -6.31 20.97
C GLU A 59 -7.63 -6.79 19.53
N ASN A 60 -8.37 -7.88 19.38
CA ASN A 60 -8.88 -8.28 18.07
C ASN A 60 -9.61 -7.11 17.48
N GLY A 61 -9.21 -6.73 16.25
CA GLY A 61 -9.66 -5.53 15.56
C GLY A 61 -11.17 -5.31 15.69
N ASN A 62 -11.63 -4.09 15.51
CA ASN A 62 -13.01 -3.62 15.68
C ASN A 62 -14.04 -4.62 15.10
N ILE A 63 -14.37 -5.66 15.89
CA ILE A 63 -15.42 -6.61 15.54
C ILE A 63 -16.74 -5.87 15.77
N THR A 64 -17.45 -5.66 14.69
CA THR A 64 -18.78 -5.04 14.75
C THR A 64 -19.79 -5.97 15.42
N PRO A 65 -20.96 -5.44 15.86
CA PRO A 65 -22.05 -6.26 16.40
C PRO A 65 -22.50 -7.39 15.47
N ASN A 66 -22.21 -7.29 14.17
CA ASN A 66 -22.48 -8.32 13.16
C ASN A 66 -21.35 -9.37 13.03
N GLY A 67 -20.34 -9.35 13.90
CA GLY A 67 -19.24 -10.31 13.88
C GLY A 67 -18.23 -10.11 12.74
N ARG A 68 -18.30 -8.99 11.99
CA ARG A 68 -17.36 -8.67 10.91
C ARG A 68 -16.26 -7.74 11.39
N GLU A 69 -15.04 -7.99 10.95
CA GLU A 69 -13.87 -7.17 11.27
C GLU A 69 -13.70 -6.07 10.22
N LYS A 70 -13.40 -4.83 10.67
CA LYS A 70 -13.00 -3.74 9.78
C LYS A 70 -11.60 -4.02 9.26
N LEU A 71 -11.46 -4.08 7.93
CA LEU A 71 -10.19 -4.35 7.28
C LEU A 71 -9.38 -3.07 7.11
N LYS A 72 -8.05 -3.19 7.19
CA LYS A 72 -7.14 -2.06 7.01
C LYS A 72 -7.01 -1.71 5.52
N ASP A 73 -7.36 -0.48 5.17
CA ASP A 73 -7.43 0.01 3.79
C ASP A 73 -6.53 1.23 3.51
N ASP A 74 -5.67 1.58 4.47
CA ASP A 74 -4.77 2.74 4.41
C ASP A 74 -3.27 2.37 4.43
N ARG A 75 -2.91 1.12 4.10
CA ARG A 75 -1.51 0.69 4.04
C ARG A 75 -0.72 1.47 3.01
N GLY A 76 0.51 1.89 3.38
CA GLY A 76 1.40 2.62 2.50
C GLY A 76 2.73 1.89 2.24
N LEU A 77 3.27 2.05 1.03
CA LEU A 77 4.59 1.51 0.70
C LEU A 77 5.69 2.18 1.53
N ALA A 78 5.61 3.50 1.73
CA ALA A 78 6.60 4.24 2.49
C ALA A 78 6.68 3.76 3.95
N SER A 79 5.53 3.60 4.62
CA SER A 79 5.47 3.06 5.98
C SER A 79 5.99 1.62 6.04
N TYR A 80 5.65 0.78 5.06
CA TYR A 80 6.18 -0.57 4.94
C TYR A 80 7.72 -0.59 4.88
N ILE A 81 8.32 0.24 4.01
CA ILE A 81 9.78 0.31 3.85
C ILE A 81 10.44 0.84 5.13
N ILE A 82 9.97 1.96 5.68
CA ILE A 82 10.57 2.60 6.85
C ILE A 82 10.51 1.67 8.06
N LEU A 83 9.36 1.08 8.35
CA LEU A 83 9.21 0.16 9.48
C LEU A 83 9.99 -1.14 9.27
N SER A 84 10.10 -1.64 8.04
CA SER A 84 10.94 -2.81 7.73
C SER A 84 12.42 -2.54 7.99
N ILE A 85 12.91 -1.34 7.65
CA ILE A 85 14.31 -0.94 7.95
C ILE A 85 14.52 -0.81 9.44
N ILE A 86 13.66 -0.08 10.17
CA ILE A 86 13.76 0.15 11.61
C ILE A 86 13.74 -1.17 12.40
N THR A 87 12.95 -2.15 11.96
CA THR A 87 12.80 -3.44 12.63
C THR A 87 13.69 -4.54 12.07
N CYS A 88 14.71 -4.19 11.27
CA CYS A 88 15.62 -5.14 10.62
C CYS A 88 14.86 -6.26 9.87
N GLY A 89 13.75 -5.91 9.20
CA GLY A 89 12.94 -6.84 8.39
C GLY A 89 11.80 -7.56 9.13
N ILE A 90 11.74 -7.50 10.46
CA ILE A 90 10.69 -8.20 11.24
C ILE A 90 9.31 -7.69 10.86
N TYR A 91 9.15 -6.37 10.67
CA TYR A 91 7.89 -5.78 10.26
C TYR A 91 7.37 -6.31 8.91
N SER A 92 8.26 -6.67 7.97
CA SER A 92 7.86 -7.25 6.68
C SER A 92 7.04 -8.52 6.85
N TYR A 93 7.43 -9.39 7.77
CA TYR A 93 6.69 -10.63 8.05
C TYR A 93 5.34 -10.37 8.72
N TYR A 94 5.32 -9.44 9.69
CA TYR A 94 4.07 -9.00 10.30
C TYR A 94 3.11 -8.41 9.26
N PHE A 95 3.62 -7.56 8.38
CA PHE A 95 2.85 -6.95 7.30
C PHE A 95 2.24 -8.00 6.37
N LEU A 96 3.02 -9.00 5.94
CA LEU A 96 2.53 -10.09 5.09
C LEU A 96 1.45 -10.92 5.79
N TYR A 97 1.62 -11.17 7.09
CA TYR A 97 0.61 -11.86 7.89
C TYR A 97 -0.73 -11.12 7.88
N LYS A 98 -0.72 -9.82 8.19
CA LYS A 98 -1.93 -9.00 8.21
C LYS A 98 -2.52 -8.83 6.82
N LEU A 99 -1.69 -8.66 5.80
CA LEU A 99 -2.14 -8.57 4.41
C LEU A 99 -2.85 -9.86 3.96
N ALA A 100 -2.28 -11.03 4.26
CA ALA A 100 -2.90 -12.32 3.94
C ALA A 100 -4.23 -12.52 4.70
N HIS A 101 -4.28 -12.12 5.97
CA HIS A 101 -5.47 -12.17 6.80
C HIS A 101 -6.60 -11.33 6.19
N ASP A 102 -6.34 -10.05 5.87
CA ASP A 102 -7.35 -9.15 5.34
C ASP A 102 -7.82 -9.58 3.95
N VAL A 103 -6.91 -10.06 3.10
CA VAL A 103 -7.29 -10.61 1.78
C VAL A 103 -8.15 -11.86 1.92
N ASN A 104 -7.90 -12.72 2.92
CA ASN A 104 -8.73 -13.89 3.17
C ASN A 104 -10.16 -13.51 3.56
N ILE A 105 -10.33 -12.44 4.33
CA ILE A 105 -11.67 -11.93 4.69
C ILE A 105 -12.32 -11.22 3.49
N ALA A 106 -11.61 -10.32 2.82
CA ALA A 106 -12.15 -9.56 1.70
C ALA A 106 -12.54 -10.45 0.49
N CYS A 107 -11.86 -11.58 0.32
CA CYS A 107 -12.08 -12.54 -0.76
C CYS A 107 -12.81 -13.81 -0.27
N GLU A 108 -13.57 -13.76 0.82
CA GLU A 108 -14.25 -14.93 1.40
C GLU A 108 -15.15 -15.70 0.41
N ASN A 109 -15.60 -15.02 -0.65
CA ASN A 109 -16.53 -15.60 -1.64
C ASN A 109 -15.84 -16.48 -2.69
N ASP A 110 -14.51 -16.51 -2.76
CA ASP A 110 -13.78 -17.29 -3.77
C ASP A 110 -13.39 -18.71 -3.28
N GLU A 111 -13.77 -19.06 -2.04
CA GLU A 111 -13.46 -20.34 -1.39
C GLU A 111 -11.95 -20.67 -1.36
N GLN A 112 -11.08 -19.69 -1.69
CA GLN A 112 -9.63 -19.85 -1.66
C GLN A 112 -9.06 -19.26 -0.39
N THR A 113 -7.90 -19.75 0.03
CA THR A 113 -7.15 -19.20 1.16
C THR A 113 -5.74 -18.83 0.71
N THR A 114 -5.31 -17.62 1.06
CA THR A 114 -3.92 -17.22 0.96
C THR A 114 -3.16 -17.84 2.12
N PRO A 115 -2.13 -18.68 1.88
CA PRO A 115 -1.37 -19.32 2.94
C PRO A 115 -0.79 -18.29 3.90
N GLY A 116 -0.91 -18.59 5.19
CA GLY A 116 -0.41 -17.71 6.25
C GLY A 116 1.12 -17.69 6.35
N LEU A 117 1.60 -16.86 7.28
CA LEU A 117 3.02 -16.56 7.44
C LEU A 117 3.91 -17.79 7.67
N ALA A 118 3.47 -18.75 8.48
CA ALA A 118 4.27 -19.95 8.79
C ALA A 118 4.58 -20.75 7.52
N VAL A 119 3.56 -20.99 6.68
CA VAL A 119 3.72 -21.69 5.40
C VAL A 119 4.61 -20.88 4.45
N PHE A 120 4.40 -19.55 4.41
CA PHE A 120 5.22 -18.64 3.59
C PHE A 120 6.70 -18.74 3.96
N ILE A 121 7.05 -18.66 5.25
CA ILE A 121 8.45 -18.70 5.71
C ILE A 121 9.08 -20.07 5.42
N ILE A 122 8.42 -21.17 5.83
CA ILE A 122 8.97 -22.52 5.68
C ILE A 122 9.21 -22.84 4.21
N LEU A 123 8.21 -22.63 3.35
CA LEU A 123 8.33 -22.94 1.93
C LEU A 123 9.28 -22.00 1.20
N SER A 124 9.34 -20.73 1.57
CA SER A 124 10.32 -19.79 1.00
C SER A 124 11.74 -20.18 1.35
N PHE A 125 11.99 -20.64 2.58
CA PHE A 125 13.31 -21.13 3.00
C PHE A 125 13.70 -22.40 2.25
N VAL A 126 12.82 -23.41 2.18
CA VAL A 126 13.06 -24.69 1.49
C VAL A 126 13.29 -24.51 0.01
N THR A 127 12.59 -23.57 -0.63
CA THR A 127 12.71 -23.29 -2.07
C THR A 127 13.68 -22.18 -2.43
N CYS A 128 14.53 -21.75 -1.49
CA CYS A 128 15.47 -20.64 -1.70
C CYS A 128 14.81 -19.38 -2.28
N GLY A 129 13.59 -19.04 -1.79
CA GLY A 129 12.86 -17.84 -2.18
C GLY A 129 11.92 -17.99 -3.38
N ILE A 130 11.96 -19.09 -4.14
CA ILE A 130 11.08 -19.31 -5.29
C ILE A 130 9.61 -19.28 -4.86
N TYR A 131 9.28 -19.90 -3.71
CA TYR A 131 7.92 -19.88 -3.20
C TYR A 131 7.41 -18.47 -2.88
N ALA A 132 8.26 -17.57 -2.44
CA ALA A 132 7.87 -16.17 -2.21
C ALA A 132 7.36 -15.51 -3.49
N CYS A 133 8.06 -15.68 -4.61
CA CYS A 133 7.62 -15.17 -5.92
C CYS A 133 6.27 -15.77 -6.33
N TYR A 134 6.10 -17.09 -6.14
CA TYR A 134 4.83 -17.76 -6.41
C TYR A 134 3.69 -17.24 -5.51
N TRP A 135 3.97 -17.02 -4.22
CA TRP A 135 3.00 -16.50 -3.27
C TRP A 135 2.51 -15.10 -3.67
N TYR A 136 3.41 -14.18 -4.01
CA TYR A 136 3.05 -12.84 -4.48
C TYR A 136 2.26 -12.87 -5.80
N TYR A 137 2.64 -13.77 -6.72
CA TYR A 137 1.90 -14.01 -7.95
C TYR A 137 0.45 -14.45 -7.67
N LYS A 138 0.28 -15.45 -6.81
CA LYS A 138 -1.05 -15.95 -6.41
C LYS A 138 -1.88 -14.87 -5.75
N LEU A 139 -1.29 -14.10 -4.83
CA LEU A 139 -1.95 -13.00 -4.15
C LEU A 139 -2.44 -11.94 -5.14
N GLY A 140 -1.59 -11.49 -6.06
CA GLY A 140 -1.95 -10.50 -7.08
C GLY A 140 -3.08 -10.97 -8.01
N ASN A 141 -3.06 -12.25 -8.42
CA ASN A 141 -4.16 -12.82 -9.23
C ASN A 141 -5.46 -12.92 -8.43
N ARG A 142 -5.39 -13.30 -7.16
CA ARG A 142 -6.56 -13.41 -6.30
C ARG A 142 -7.24 -12.06 -6.10
N LEU A 143 -6.46 -11.00 -5.84
CA LEU A 143 -6.95 -9.63 -5.74
C LEU A 143 -7.65 -9.19 -7.04
N ALA A 144 -7.02 -9.44 -8.20
CA ALA A 144 -7.59 -9.08 -9.49
C ALA A 144 -8.87 -9.87 -9.81
N ALA A 145 -8.92 -11.17 -9.47
CA ALA A 145 -10.09 -12.03 -9.69
C ALA A 145 -11.28 -11.63 -8.81
N ASN A 146 -11.06 -11.10 -7.61
CA ASN A 146 -12.13 -10.68 -6.70
C ASN A 146 -12.57 -9.23 -6.89
N ALA A 147 -11.83 -8.41 -7.63
CA ALA A 147 -12.17 -7.01 -7.90
C ALA A 147 -13.58 -6.83 -8.53
N PRO A 148 -14.01 -7.64 -9.51
CA PRO A 148 -15.35 -7.53 -10.10
C PRO A 148 -16.49 -7.73 -9.10
N TYR A 149 -16.29 -8.53 -8.05
CA TYR A 149 -17.29 -8.74 -7.00
C TYR A 149 -17.64 -7.44 -6.26
N TYR A 150 -16.71 -6.49 -6.24
CA TYR A 150 -16.88 -5.15 -5.67
C TYR A 150 -17.08 -4.08 -6.76
N GLY A 151 -17.41 -4.47 -7.99
CA GLY A 151 -17.62 -3.52 -9.10
C GLY A 151 -16.33 -2.85 -9.60
N MET A 152 -15.16 -3.42 -9.30
CA MET A 152 -13.86 -2.90 -9.71
C MET A 152 -13.21 -3.79 -10.77
N ASN A 153 -12.24 -3.22 -11.48
CA ASN A 153 -11.38 -3.96 -12.39
C ASN A 153 -9.92 -3.52 -12.17
N PHE A 154 -9.03 -4.48 -11.84
CA PHE A 154 -7.61 -4.22 -11.69
C PHE A 154 -6.88 -4.60 -12.97
N GLN A 155 -6.14 -3.66 -13.54
CA GLN A 155 -5.29 -3.93 -14.71
C GLN A 155 -4.03 -4.70 -14.31
N GLU A 156 -3.49 -4.40 -13.12
CA GLU A 156 -2.34 -5.11 -12.57
C GLU A 156 -2.81 -6.37 -11.84
N ASN A 157 -2.28 -7.50 -12.25
CA ASN A 157 -2.55 -8.82 -11.68
C ASN A 157 -1.25 -9.48 -11.16
N GLY A 158 -1.32 -10.72 -10.76
CA GLY A 158 -0.17 -11.47 -10.27
C GLY A 158 0.95 -11.61 -11.28
N THR A 159 0.64 -11.68 -12.58
CA THR A 159 1.67 -11.71 -13.63
C THR A 159 2.47 -10.42 -13.66
N THR A 160 1.80 -9.26 -13.57
CA THR A 160 2.46 -7.95 -13.48
C THR A 160 3.35 -7.87 -12.24
N VAL A 161 2.85 -8.33 -11.09
CA VAL A 161 3.62 -8.39 -9.84
C VAL A 161 4.85 -9.27 -10.01
N LEU A 162 4.70 -10.48 -10.55
CA LEU A 162 5.81 -11.43 -10.77
C LEU A 162 6.86 -10.86 -11.72
N MET A 163 6.45 -10.19 -12.79
CA MET A 163 7.36 -9.52 -13.72
C MET A 163 8.22 -8.49 -13.00
N TRP A 164 7.64 -7.67 -12.13
CA TRP A 164 8.39 -6.71 -11.33
C TRP A 164 9.34 -7.38 -10.33
N PHE A 165 8.94 -8.50 -9.71
CA PHE A 165 9.83 -9.25 -8.80
C PHE A 165 11.02 -9.85 -9.53
N ILE A 166 10.83 -10.42 -10.73
CA ILE A 166 11.91 -11.09 -11.47
C ILE A 166 12.76 -10.07 -12.23
N PHE A 167 12.17 -9.31 -13.15
CA PHE A 167 12.91 -8.39 -14.01
C PHE A 167 13.33 -7.13 -13.29
N GLY A 168 12.56 -6.69 -12.31
CA GLY A 168 12.89 -5.51 -11.53
C GLY A 168 14.07 -5.71 -10.57
N MET A 169 14.48 -6.94 -10.26
CA MET A 169 15.75 -7.20 -9.57
C MET A 169 16.94 -6.76 -10.42
N LEU A 170 16.84 -6.87 -11.75
CA LEU A 170 17.87 -6.40 -12.68
C LEU A 170 17.98 -4.86 -12.71
N LEU A 171 16.94 -4.16 -12.28
CA LEU A 171 16.90 -2.69 -12.15
C LEU A 171 17.32 -2.25 -10.74
N CYS A 172 18.53 -2.58 -10.33
CA CYS A 172 19.10 -2.23 -9.02
C CYS A 172 18.20 -2.62 -7.82
N GLY A 173 17.35 -3.64 -7.95
CA GLY A 173 16.49 -4.13 -6.87
C GLY A 173 15.23 -3.28 -6.58
N ILE A 174 14.88 -2.32 -7.43
CA ILE A 174 13.68 -1.48 -7.24
C ILE A 174 12.38 -2.24 -7.54
N GLY A 175 12.43 -3.25 -8.40
CA GLY A 175 11.25 -3.98 -8.85
C GLY A 175 10.38 -4.59 -7.76
N PRO A 176 10.91 -5.26 -6.74
CA PRO A 176 10.12 -5.78 -5.63
C PRO A 176 9.29 -4.71 -4.91
N PHE A 177 9.80 -3.47 -4.79
CA PHE A 177 9.04 -2.37 -4.20
C PHE A 177 7.87 -1.94 -5.08
N ILE A 178 8.04 -1.95 -6.41
CA ILE A 178 6.94 -1.67 -7.35
C ILE A 178 5.90 -2.79 -7.27
N GLY A 179 6.30 -4.04 -7.29
CA GLY A 179 5.40 -5.18 -7.12
C GLY A 179 4.63 -5.12 -5.80
N MET A 180 5.30 -4.79 -4.70
CA MET A 180 4.67 -4.60 -3.39
C MET A 180 3.69 -3.42 -3.39
N ASN A 181 4.03 -2.31 -4.05
CA ASN A 181 3.13 -1.16 -4.18
C ASN A 181 1.82 -1.51 -4.91
N ILE A 182 1.90 -2.33 -5.96
CA ILE A 182 0.72 -2.84 -6.68
C ILE A 182 -0.16 -3.66 -5.73
N LEU A 183 0.42 -4.60 -4.98
CA LEU A 183 -0.32 -5.43 -4.03
C LEU A 183 -0.98 -4.60 -2.94
N ILE A 184 -0.25 -3.64 -2.36
CA ILE A 184 -0.78 -2.72 -1.33
C ILE A 184 -1.95 -1.92 -1.88
N LYS A 185 -1.82 -1.29 -3.04
CA LYS A 185 -2.89 -0.47 -3.64
C LYS A 185 -4.14 -1.28 -3.95
N ASN A 186 -3.97 -2.46 -4.54
CA ASN A 186 -5.09 -3.32 -4.89
C ASN A 186 -5.77 -3.90 -3.65
N SER A 187 -5.00 -4.29 -2.63
CA SER A 187 -5.53 -4.72 -1.33
C SER A 187 -6.30 -3.60 -0.64
N ASN A 188 -5.74 -2.38 -0.54
CA ASN A 188 -6.43 -1.25 0.07
C ASN A 188 -7.77 -0.96 -0.62
N LYS A 189 -7.81 -0.95 -1.95
CA LYS A 189 -9.06 -0.76 -2.70
C LYS A 189 -10.08 -1.84 -2.38
N LEU A 190 -9.65 -3.10 -2.31
CA LEU A 190 -10.54 -4.22 -2.03
C LEU A 190 -11.06 -4.17 -0.58
N CYS A 191 -10.18 -3.90 0.40
CA CYS A 191 -10.55 -3.74 1.81
C CYS A 191 -11.50 -2.55 2.02
N ASN A 192 -11.25 -1.42 1.36
CA ASN A 192 -12.15 -0.27 1.41
C ASN A 192 -13.53 -0.59 0.86
N ALA A 193 -13.60 -1.28 -0.28
CA ALA A 193 -14.86 -1.72 -0.88
C ALA A 193 -15.60 -2.74 0.02
N TYR A 194 -14.87 -3.65 0.67
CA TYR A 194 -15.41 -4.55 1.68
C TYR A 194 -15.98 -3.75 2.87
N ASN A 195 -15.20 -2.85 3.46
CA ASN A 195 -15.64 -2.00 4.57
C ASN A 195 -16.89 -1.21 4.22
N SER A 196 -16.91 -0.58 3.04
CA SER A 196 -18.07 0.18 2.54
C SER A 196 -19.31 -0.70 2.35
N LYS A 197 -19.15 -1.90 1.78
CA LYS A 197 -20.24 -2.85 1.54
C LYS A 197 -20.92 -3.29 2.83
N TYR A 198 -20.16 -3.41 3.91
CA TYR A 198 -20.67 -3.88 5.21
C TYR A 198 -20.85 -2.76 6.24
N GLY A 199 -20.68 -1.48 5.83
CA GLY A 199 -20.89 -0.32 6.71
C GLY A 199 -19.87 -0.20 7.83
N LEU A 200 -18.61 -0.58 7.57
CA LEU A 200 -17.51 -0.62 8.54
C LEU A 200 -16.57 0.61 8.45
N ASN A 201 -17.03 1.71 7.88
CA ASN A 201 -16.24 2.93 7.67
C ASN A 201 -16.01 3.74 8.97
#